data_f11f310186c5edd694518a65b9fda03d
#
_entry.id   f11f310186c5edd694518a65b9fda03d
#
_cell.length_a   1.000
_cell.length_b   1.000
_cell.length_c   1.000
_cell.angle_alpha   90.00
_cell.angle_beta   90.00
_cell.angle_gamma   90.00
#
_symmetry.space_group_name_H-M   'P 1'
#
loop_
_entity.id
_entity.type
_entity.pdbx_description
1 polymer ?
#
loop_
_entity_poly.entity_id
_entity_poly.type
_entity_poly.pdbx_seq_one_letter_code
_entity_poly.pdbx_strand_id
1 'polypeptide(L)'
;MNDDLLQIEKLNVEYITDDAIVYALNDFSLNVKRGEKIGLVGETGAGKTTLALSILRLLPKKIGKITSGSIKYESEELLDKPESYMLGLRGRRISMIFQDPMTSLNPVKTVGDQVLEVLNLHFPDLSKEEKNAKVDEIFRLVGIPAERKVEYPHQFSGGMKQRIVIAMALIAEPELLLADEPTTALDVTIQAQILELMKELKEKYNSAVILITHDLGVVAEFCDSVAVVYGGRVVEIGKVEEIFGNSHNHPYTKGLINCIPDLTSTSPRLHPIAGRMGDPRIKVQGCCFADRCPNATEKCKTTPPPMVYEGEHGILCHLYSKEGA
;
A
#
# COMPACT_ATOMS: atom_id res chain seq x y z
N MET A 1 2.87 22.30 -13.74
CA MET A 1 3.90 21.27 -13.45
C MET A 1 3.13 20.04 -13.04
N ASN A 2 3.53 18.87 -13.52
CA ASN A 2 2.85 17.62 -13.12
C ASN A 2 3.19 17.37 -11.63
N ASP A 3 2.18 17.32 -10.76
CA ASP A 3 2.35 17.17 -9.30
C ASP A 3 2.46 15.70 -8.89
N ASP A 4 2.42 14.79 -9.88
CA ASP A 4 2.50 13.35 -9.65
C ASP A 4 3.93 12.93 -9.27
N LEU A 5 4.08 12.35 -8.10
CA LEU A 5 5.32 11.75 -7.61
C LEU A 5 5.53 10.36 -8.21
N LEU A 6 4.47 9.55 -8.24
CA LEU A 6 4.47 8.20 -8.78
C LEU A 6 3.32 8.05 -9.77
N GLN A 7 3.61 7.50 -10.95
CA GLN A 7 2.63 7.19 -11.98
C GLN A 7 2.79 5.73 -12.39
N ILE A 8 1.70 4.98 -12.32
CA ILE A 8 1.63 3.57 -12.73
C ILE A 8 0.58 3.46 -13.81
N GLU A 9 0.97 2.95 -14.97
CA GLU A 9 0.10 2.85 -16.14
C GLU A 9 0.01 1.40 -16.64
N LYS A 10 -1.20 0.82 -16.61
CA LYS A 10 -1.53 -0.50 -17.16
C LYS A 10 -0.52 -1.59 -16.78
N LEU A 11 -0.08 -1.58 -15.52
CA LEU A 11 0.91 -2.54 -15.01
C LEU A 11 0.31 -3.94 -14.96
N ASN A 12 1.02 -4.89 -15.57
CA ASN A 12 0.68 -6.30 -15.52
C ASN A 12 1.81 -7.09 -14.86
N VAL A 13 1.47 -7.87 -13.84
CA VAL A 13 2.43 -8.69 -13.08
C VAL A 13 1.92 -10.11 -12.95
N GLU A 14 2.79 -11.05 -13.26
CA GLU A 14 2.52 -12.47 -13.19
C GLU A 14 3.52 -13.17 -12.29
N TYR A 15 3.04 -14.17 -11.53
CA TYR A 15 3.90 -15.14 -10.87
C TYR A 15 3.84 -16.44 -11.66
N ILE A 16 4.97 -16.83 -12.24
CA ILE A 16 5.11 -18.00 -13.07
C ILE A 16 5.78 -19.11 -12.26
N THR A 17 5.06 -20.14 -11.93
CA THR A 17 5.55 -21.34 -11.25
C THR A 17 5.54 -22.52 -12.20
N ASP A 18 6.13 -23.64 -11.78
CA ASP A 18 6.12 -24.88 -12.62
C ASP A 18 4.68 -25.40 -12.86
N ASP A 19 3.75 -25.11 -11.94
CA ASP A 19 2.39 -25.64 -11.98
C ASP A 19 1.36 -24.66 -12.57
N ALA A 20 1.60 -23.36 -12.51
CA ALA A 20 0.60 -22.36 -12.88
C ALA A 20 1.17 -20.96 -13.10
N ILE A 21 0.43 -20.13 -13.85
CA ILE A 21 0.61 -18.69 -13.94
C ILE A 21 -0.47 -18.03 -13.08
N VAL A 22 -0.03 -17.15 -12.16
CA VAL A 22 -0.91 -16.33 -11.30
C VAL A 22 -0.88 -14.90 -11.80
N TYR A 23 -2.02 -14.38 -12.25
CA TYR A 23 -2.20 -13.00 -12.73
C TYR A 23 -2.43 -12.08 -11.53
N ALA A 24 -1.34 -11.54 -10.97
CA ALA A 24 -1.39 -10.79 -9.71
C ALA A 24 -1.80 -9.33 -9.90
N LEU A 25 -1.34 -8.66 -10.98
CA LEU A 25 -1.82 -7.34 -11.39
C LEU A 25 -2.26 -7.40 -12.85
N ASN A 26 -3.38 -6.74 -13.16
CA ASN A 26 -4.05 -6.80 -14.46
C ASN A 26 -4.46 -5.38 -14.90
N ASP A 27 -3.72 -4.75 -15.82
CA ASP A 27 -3.92 -3.36 -16.27
C ASP A 27 -4.06 -2.38 -15.10
N PHE A 28 -3.23 -2.55 -14.07
CA PHE A 28 -3.27 -1.74 -12.86
C PHE A 28 -2.75 -0.34 -13.16
N SER A 29 -3.55 0.69 -12.85
CA SER A 29 -3.15 2.08 -13.01
C SER A 29 -3.43 2.86 -11.73
N LEU A 30 -2.46 3.69 -11.32
CA LEU A 30 -2.55 4.51 -10.11
C LEU A 30 -1.58 5.69 -10.21
N ASN A 31 -2.05 6.89 -9.84
CA ASN A 31 -1.21 8.05 -9.68
C ASN A 31 -1.17 8.46 -8.21
N VAL A 32 -0.02 8.91 -7.73
CA VAL A 32 0.17 9.42 -6.37
C VAL A 32 0.84 10.77 -6.45
N LYS A 33 0.21 11.79 -5.87
CA LYS A 33 0.73 13.15 -5.80
C LYS A 33 1.76 13.30 -4.69
N ARG A 34 2.60 14.33 -4.77
CA ARG A 34 3.53 14.66 -3.67
C ARG A 34 2.78 14.95 -2.38
N GLY A 35 3.23 14.36 -1.28
CA GLY A 35 2.64 14.54 0.04
C GLY A 35 1.23 13.93 0.21
N GLU A 36 0.68 13.23 -0.79
CA GLU A 36 -0.61 12.56 -0.71
C GLU A 36 -0.55 11.31 0.17
N LYS A 37 -1.62 11.06 0.92
CA LYS A 37 -1.87 9.80 1.63
C LYS A 37 -2.96 9.04 0.90
N ILE A 38 -2.59 7.99 0.18
CA ILE A 38 -3.55 7.14 -0.52
C ILE A 38 -3.65 5.76 0.14
N GLY A 39 -4.89 5.35 0.46
CA GLY A 39 -5.21 4.01 0.94
C GLY A 39 -5.35 3.04 -0.24
N LEU A 40 -4.69 1.88 -0.16
CA LEU A 40 -4.87 0.79 -1.11
C LEU A 40 -5.58 -0.36 -0.41
N VAL A 41 -6.88 -0.50 -0.67
CA VAL A 41 -7.74 -1.45 0.05
C VAL A 41 -8.27 -2.56 -0.85
N GLY A 42 -8.56 -3.71 -0.24
CA GLY A 42 -9.11 -4.87 -0.94
C GLY A 42 -8.83 -6.16 -0.18
N GLU A 43 -9.47 -7.25 -0.59
CA GLU A 43 -9.29 -8.57 0.02
C GLU A 43 -7.84 -9.08 -0.09
N THR A 44 -7.47 -10.04 0.79
CA THR A 44 -6.17 -10.73 0.71
C THR A 44 -6.04 -11.40 -0.66
N GLY A 45 -4.88 -11.25 -1.29
CA GLY A 45 -4.64 -11.76 -2.64
C GLY A 45 -5.09 -10.82 -3.77
N ALA A 46 -5.61 -9.62 -3.48
CA ALA A 46 -6.01 -8.65 -4.51
C ALA A 46 -4.82 -8.00 -5.28
N GLY A 47 -3.56 -8.27 -4.89
CA GLY A 47 -2.37 -7.75 -5.58
C GLY A 47 -1.67 -6.56 -4.89
N LYS A 48 -2.14 -6.11 -3.73
CA LYS A 48 -1.64 -4.90 -3.04
C LYS A 48 -0.14 -4.95 -2.73
N THR A 49 0.33 -5.98 -2.04
CA THR A 49 1.76 -6.21 -1.76
C THR A 49 2.58 -6.38 -3.04
N THR A 50 2.01 -7.06 -4.06
CA THR A 50 2.65 -7.22 -5.37
C THR A 50 2.93 -5.87 -6.01
N LEU A 51 2.02 -4.90 -5.89
CA LEU A 51 2.24 -3.53 -6.37
C LEU A 51 3.44 -2.89 -5.69
N ALA A 52 3.48 -2.90 -4.34
CA ALA A 52 4.59 -2.31 -3.57
C ALA A 52 5.95 -2.94 -3.96
N LEU A 53 5.99 -4.26 -4.07
CA LEU A 53 7.19 -4.97 -4.53
C LEU A 53 7.56 -4.65 -5.99
N SER A 54 6.58 -4.39 -6.85
CA SER A 54 6.82 -4.00 -8.25
C SER A 54 7.44 -2.60 -8.36
N ILE A 55 6.94 -1.63 -7.58
CA ILE A 55 7.50 -0.27 -7.50
C ILE A 55 8.98 -0.32 -7.11
N LEU A 56 9.32 -1.13 -6.13
CA LEU A 56 10.69 -1.32 -5.67
C LEU A 56 11.51 -2.33 -6.50
N ARG A 57 10.91 -2.98 -7.51
CA ARG A 57 11.52 -4.08 -8.28
C ARG A 57 12.08 -5.19 -7.38
N LEU A 58 11.33 -5.53 -6.32
CA LEU A 58 11.65 -6.58 -5.34
C LEU A 58 10.80 -7.84 -5.51
N LEU A 59 10.14 -8.01 -6.65
CA LEU A 59 9.46 -9.27 -6.98
C LEU A 59 10.43 -10.44 -6.90
N PRO A 60 9.99 -11.64 -6.44
CA PRO A 60 10.84 -12.83 -6.40
C PRO A 60 11.39 -13.16 -7.79
N LYS A 61 12.70 -13.04 -7.97
CA LYS A 61 13.39 -13.09 -9.29
C LYS A 61 13.09 -14.34 -10.13
N LYS A 62 12.79 -15.48 -9.49
CA LYS A 62 12.56 -16.75 -10.20
C LYS A 62 11.14 -16.87 -10.76
N ILE A 63 10.15 -16.27 -10.10
CA ILE A 63 8.75 -16.48 -10.42
C ILE A 63 8.00 -15.19 -10.75
N GLY A 64 8.40 -14.04 -10.17
CA GLY A 64 7.71 -12.75 -10.35
C GLY A 64 8.19 -12.05 -11.61
N LYS A 65 7.25 -11.67 -12.51
CA LYS A 65 7.55 -11.01 -13.76
C LYS A 65 6.58 -9.86 -14.02
N ILE A 66 7.13 -8.67 -14.30
CA ILE A 66 6.37 -7.57 -14.90
C ILE A 66 6.31 -7.85 -16.41
N THR A 67 5.10 -8.06 -16.94
CA THR A 67 4.92 -8.45 -18.35
C THR A 67 4.63 -7.27 -19.25
N SER A 68 4.05 -6.20 -18.72
CA SER A 68 3.80 -4.94 -19.43
C SER A 68 3.43 -3.81 -18.47
N GLY A 69 3.33 -2.60 -18.99
CA GLY A 69 3.00 -1.40 -18.25
C GLY A 69 4.23 -0.54 -17.94
N SER A 70 4.04 0.50 -17.16
CA SER A 70 5.03 1.51 -16.84
C SER A 70 4.94 1.89 -15.37
N ILE A 71 6.07 2.15 -14.72
CA ILE A 71 6.18 2.72 -13.38
C ILE A 71 7.14 3.90 -13.46
N LYS A 72 6.59 5.11 -13.38
CA LYS A 72 7.37 6.34 -13.40
C LYS A 72 7.43 6.97 -12.00
N TYR A 73 8.61 7.29 -11.56
CA TYR A 73 8.88 8.06 -10.36
C TYR A 73 9.52 9.40 -10.76
N GLU A 74 8.89 10.52 -10.39
CA GLU A 74 9.28 11.86 -10.87
C GLU A 74 9.45 11.93 -12.40
N SER A 75 8.52 11.34 -13.14
CA SER A 75 8.52 11.22 -14.60
C SER A 75 9.63 10.31 -15.18
N GLU A 76 10.47 9.68 -14.37
CA GLU A 76 11.49 8.74 -14.82
C GLU A 76 10.99 7.29 -14.75
N GLU A 77 11.07 6.56 -15.88
CA GLU A 77 10.68 5.15 -15.94
C GLU A 77 11.60 4.28 -15.09
N LEU A 78 11.04 3.60 -14.07
CA LEU A 78 11.83 2.77 -13.16
C LEU A 78 12.18 1.40 -13.72
N LEU A 79 11.35 0.85 -14.62
CA LEU A 79 11.52 -0.51 -15.12
C LEU A 79 12.79 -0.65 -15.97
N ASP A 80 13.20 0.42 -16.66
CA ASP A 80 14.37 0.46 -17.54
C ASP A 80 15.67 0.86 -16.81
N LYS A 81 15.57 1.32 -15.55
CA LYS A 81 16.77 1.76 -14.81
C LYS A 81 17.67 0.59 -14.42
N PRO A 82 18.99 0.81 -14.41
CA PRO A 82 19.93 -0.20 -13.92
C PRO A 82 19.76 -0.44 -12.42
N GLU A 83 20.17 -1.59 -11.93
CA GLU A 83 20.04 -1.96 -10.52
C GLU A 83 20.78 -0.99 -9.58
N SER A 84 21.91 -0.42 -10.03
CA SER A 84 22.64 0.61 -9.28
C SER A 84 21.81 1.85 -8.98
N TYR A 85 20.93 2.27 -9.92
CA TYR A 85 19.96 3.35 -9.69
C TYR A 85 18.94 2.96 -8.62
N MET A 86 18.37 1.74 -8.72
CA MET A 86 17.40 1.24 -7.77
C MET A 86 17.97 1.08 -6.35
N LEU A 87 19.23 0.70 -6.22
CA LEU A 87 19.93 0.66 -4.93
C LEU A 87 20.02 2.04 -4.27
N GLY A 88 20.25 3.10 -5.07
CA GLY A 88 20.23 4.48 -4.57
C GLY A 88 18.84 5.02 -4.24
N LEU A 89 17.79 4.43 -4.85
CA LEU A 89 16.40 4.85 -4.66
C LEU A 89 15.76 4.20 -3.43
N ARG A 90 15.97 2.88 -3.27
CA ARG A 90 15.39 2.08 -2.18
C ARG A 90 15.96 2.52 -0.84
N GLY A 91 15.09 2.74 0.15
CA GLY A 91 15.45 3.16 1.50
C GLY A 91 15.83 4.63 1.64
N ARG A 92 16.17 5.34 0.53
CA ARG A 92 16.52 6.76 0.54
C ARG A 92 15.35 7.63 0.08
N ARG A 93 14.81 7.38 -1.12
CA ARG A 93 13.72 8.17 -1.72
C ARG A 93 12.38 7.44 -1.65
N ILE A 94 12.39 6.13 -1.85
CA ILE A 94 11.24 5.25 -1.67
C ILE A 94 11.57 4.24 -0.58
N SER A 95 10.84 4.27 0.52
CA SER A 95 11.01 3.33 1.62
C SER A 95 9.77 2.45 1.79
N MET A 96 9.93 1.31 2.44
CA MET A 96 8.84 0.36 2.66
C MET A 96 8.83 -0.17 4.10
N ILE A 97 7.64 -0.18 4.69
CA ILE A 97 7.33 -0.91 5.91
C ILE A 97 6.67 -2.22 5.47
N PHE A 98 7.29 -3.36 5.78
CA PHE A 98 6.77 -4.68 5.45
C PHE A 98 5.75 -5.16 6.48
N GLN A 99 4.87 -6.07 6.08
CA GLN A 99 3.72 -6.55 6.84
C GLN A 99 4.04 -7.10 8.24
N ASP A 100 5.21 -7.73 8.43
CA ASP A 100 5.57 -8.38 9.70
C ASP A 100 6.80 -7.72 10.35
N PRO A 101 6.64 -6.95 11.44
CA PRO A 101 7.75 -6.35 12.15
C PRO A 101 8.64 -7.38 12.85
N MET A 102 8.13 -8.59 13.12
CA MET A 102 8.88 -9.63 13.82
C MET A 102 9.97 -10.23 12.92
N THR A 103 9.71 -10.32 11.62
CA THR A 103 10.66 -10.83 10.62
C THR A 103 11.51 -9.72 9.99
N SER A 104 11.10 -8.45 10.13
CA SER A 104 11.82 -7.29 9.56
C SER A 104 13.07 -6.92 10.33
N LEU A 105 13.15 -7.24 11.63
CA LEU A 105 14.30 -6.93 12.48
C LEU A 105 15.25 -8.12 12.60
N ASN A 106 16.53 -7.89 12.40
CA ASN A 106 17.58 -8.90 12.61
C ASN A 106 17.78 -9.14 14.14
N PRO A 107 17.50 -10.35 14.66
CA PRO A 107 17.53 -10.62 16.10
C PRO A 107 18.91 -10.57 16.74
N VAL A 108 19.99 -10.64 15.93
CA VAL A 108 21.38 -10.66 16.43
C VAL A 108 22.11 -9.31 16.28
N LYS A 109 21.42 -8.27 15.78
CA LYS A 109 21.91 -6.89 15.76
C LYS A 109 21.12 -6.03 16.75
N THR A 110 21.76 -5.02 17.34
CA THR A 110 21.04 -4.03 18.15
C THR A 110 20.08 -3.23 17.26
N VAL A 111 19.02 -2.69 17.85
CA VAL A 111 18.04 -1.91 17.08
C VAL A 111 18.65 -0.60 16.56
N GLY A 112 19.57 0.00 17.32
CA GLY A 112 20.31 1.20 16.89
C GLY A 112 21.23 0.93 15.70
N ASP A 113 21.94 -0.20 15.68
CA ASP A 113 22.78 -0.58 14.55
C ASP A 113 21.96 -0.76 13.27
N GLN A 114 20.76 -1.32 13.36
CA GLN A 114 19.88 -1.53 12.21
C GLN A 114 19.35 -0.20 11.64
N VAL A 115 18.99 0.75 12.51
CA VAL A 115 18.60 2.10 12.08
C VAL A 115 19.79 2.85 11.50
N LEU A 116 20.97 2.74 12.13
CA LEU A 116 22.21 3.36 11.66
C LEU A 116 22.68 2.82 10.30
N GLU A 117 22.39 1.55 10.00
CA GLU A 117 22.76 0.91 8.73
C GLU A 117 22.19 1.67 7.53
N VAL A 118 20.95 2.18 7.62
CA VAL A 118 20.32 3.00 6.57
C VAL A 118 21.15 4.26 6.30
N LEU A 119 21.59 4.96 7.35
CA LEU A 119 22.44 6.15 7.20
C LEU A 119 23.83 5.81 6.65
N ASN A 120 24.39 4.67 7.02
CA ASN A 120 25.68 4.25 6.50
C ASN A 120 25.64 3.94 5.01
N LEU A 121 24.52 3.39 4.53
CA LEU A 121 24.34 3.06 3.11
C LEU A 121 24.08 4.31 2.25
N HIS A 122 23.27 5.24 2.73
CA HIS A 122 22.74 6.33 1.89
C HIS A 122 23.39 7.69 2.14
N PHE A 123 24.09 7.88 3.27
CA PHE A 123 24.70 9.15 3.67
C PHE A 123 26.14 8.92 4.10
N PRO A 124 27.03 8.48 3.19
CA PRO A 124 28.44 8.17 3.53
C PRO A 124 29.20 9.39 4.04
N ASP A 125 28.81 10.60 3.60
CA ASP A 125 29.49 11.86 3.92
C ASP A 125 29.21 12.38 5.34
N LEU A 126 28.17 11.87 6.01
CA LEU A 126 27.89 12.23 7.40
C LEU A 126 28.91 11.61 8.35
N SER A 127 29.41 12.39 9.30
CA SER A 127 30.27 11.90 10.39
C SER A 127 29.53 10.86 11.26
N LYS A 128 30.29 10.09 12.03
CA LYS A 128 29.72 9.14 12.97
C LYS A 128 28.85 9.79 14.03
N GLU A 129 29.26 10.98 14.49
CA GLU A 129 28.57 11.80 15.48
C GLU A 129 27.22 12.29 14.94
N GLU A 130 27.17 12.82 13.72
CA GLU A 130 25.94 13.25 13.04
C GLU A 130 24.96 12.10 12.82
N LYS A 131 25.46 10.93 12.37
CA LYS A 131 24.63 9.74 12.20
C LYS A 131 24.02 9.28 13.53
N ASN A 132 24.81 9.22 14.60
CA ASN A 132 24.31 8.86 15.92
C ASN A 132 23.27 9.86 16.46
N ALA A 133 23.48 11.16 16.23
CA ALA A 133 22.52 12.19 16.62
C ALA A 133 21.17 12.01 15.89
N LYS A 134 21.20 11.70 14.57
CA LYS A 134 19.98 11.38 13.81
C LYS A 134 19.29 10.11 14.32
N VAL A 135 20.04 9.08 14.69
CA VAL A 135 19.49 7.86 15.31
C VAL A 135 18.82 8.20 16.65
N ASP A 136 19.46 8.99 17.48
CA ASP A 136 18.87 9.41 18.77
C ASP A 136 17.62 10.26 18.57
N GLU A 137 17.60 11.14 17.57
CA GLU A 137 16.43 11.95 17.22
C GLU A 137 15.27 11.09 16.78
N ILE A 138 15.46 10.18 15.81
CA ILE A 138 14.37 9.34 15.30
C ILE A 138 13.81 8.40 16.38
N PHE A 139 14.65 7.87 17.29
CA PHE A 139 14.19 7.06 18.41
C PHE A 139 13.26 7.87 19.32
N ARG A 140 13.60 9.12 19.66
CA ARG A 140 12.70 9.99 20.44
C ARG A 140 11.40 10.29 19.71
N LEU A 141 11.47 10.56 18.39
CA LEU A 141 10.29 10.82 17.55
C LEU A 141 9.33 9.62 17.52
N VAL A 142 9.85 8.38 17.47
CA VAL A 142 8.98 7.20 17.53
C VAL A 142 8.61 6.79 18.97
N GLY A 143 8.93 7.63 19.97
CA GLY A 143 8.55 7.40 21.37
C GLY A 143 9.34 6.29 22.06
N ILE A 144 10.58 6.04 21.62
CA ILE A 144 11.52 5.10 22.26
C ILE A 144 12.68 5.87 22.85
N PRO A 145 13.03 5.68 24.15
CA PRO A 145 14.21 6.30 24.74
C PRO A 145 15.47 5.97 23.94
N ALA A 146 16.27 7.01 23.58
CA ALA A 146 17.45 6.84 22.73
C ALA A 146 18.52 5.91 23.34
N GLU A 147 18.56 5.82 24.68
CA GLU A 147 19.49 4.95 25.41
C GLU A 147 19.24 3.46 25.11
N ARG A 148 17.99 3.11 24.74
CA ARG A 148 17.62 1.74 24.40
C ARG A 148 18.09 1.27 23.02
N LYS A 149 18.72 2.13 22.22
CA LYS A 149 19.26 1.76 20.89
C LYS A 149 20.30 0.64 20.92
N VAL A 150 20.92 0.38 22.09
CA VAL A 150 21.90 -0.70 22.30
C VAL A 150 21.25 -2.04 22.61
N GLU A 151 19.94 -2.08 22.77
CA GLU A 151 19.19 -3.30 23.06
C GLU A 151 18.87 -4.09 21.79
N TYR A 152 18.53 -5.36 21.95
CA TYR A 152 18.18 -6.28 20.86
C TYR A 152 16.65 -6.37 20.65
N PRO A 153 16.19 -6.75 19.45
CA PRO A 153 14.77 -6.82 19.14
C PRO A 153 13.93 -7.63 20.14
N HIS A 154 14.46 -8.71 20.71
CA HIS A 154 13.72 -9.54 21.66
C HIS A 154 13.39 -8.84 23.00
N GLN A 155 14.02 -7.70 23.30
CA GLN A 155 13.79 -6.89 24.51
C GLN A 155 12.64 -5.89 24.35
N PHE A 156 12.01 -5.84 23.15
CA PHE A 156 10.93 -4.92 22.81
C PHE A 156 9.60 -5.63 22.60
N SER A 157 8.50 -4.98 22.99
CA SER A 157 7.14 -5.43 22.65
C SER A 157 6.86 -5.31 21.14
N GLY A 158 5.79 -5.96 20.67
CA GLY A 158 5.40 -5.89 19.25
C GLY A 158 5.22 -4.46 18.75
N GLY A 159 4.48 -3.62 19.47
CA GLY A 159 4.30 -2.21 19.12
C GLY A 159 5.60 -1.40 19.15
N MET A 160 6.53 -1.70 20.06
CA MET A 160 7.85 -1.05 20.07
C MET A 160 8.71 -1.51 18.89
N LYS A 161 8.67 -2.78 18.50
CA LYS A 161 9.34 -3.27 17.29
C LYS A 161 8.80 -2.58 16.05
N GLN A 162 7.48 -2.40 15.95
CA GLN A 162 6.86 -1.66 14.86
C GLN A 162 7.36 -0.21 14.79
N ARG A 163 7.46 0.49 15.93
CA ARG A 163 8.04 1.84 16.00
C ARG A 163 9.49 1.89 15.53
N ILE A 164 10.29 0.84 15.81
CA ILE A 164 11.66 0.72 15.33
C ILE A 164 11.68 0.51 13.81
N VAL A 165 10.82 -0.34 13.26
CA VAL A 165 10.70 -0.54 11.79
C VAL A 165 10.29 0.77 11.10
N ILE A 166 9.36 1.53 11.69
CA ILE A 166 8.99 2.86 11.20
C ILE A 166 10.19 3.81 11.25
N ALA A 167 10.97 3.81 12.33
CA ALA A 167 12.19 4.60 12.44
C ALA A 167 13.20 4.25 11.33
N MET A 168 13.41 2.96 11.05
CA MET A 168 14.28 2.50 9.96
C MET A 168 13.77 2.98 8.60
N ALA A 169 12.45 2.95 8.37
CA ALA A 169 11.86 3.36 7.10
C ALA A 169 11.94 4.88 6.87
N LEU A 170 11.93 5.68 7.93
CA LEU A 170 11.81 7.15 7.85
C LEU A 170 13.09 7.92 8.15
N ILE A 171 14.15 7.28 8.68
CA ILE A 171 15.38 7.99 9.06
C ILE A 171 16.10 8.65 7.87
N ALA A 172 15.88 8.14 6.66
CA ALA A 172 16.41 8.72 5.42
C ALA A 172 15.49 9.82 4.84
N GLU A 173 14.37 10.15 5.50
CA GLU A 173 13.42 11.19 5.09
C GLU A 173 12.89 10.93 3.66
N PRO A 174 12.28 9.74 3.38
CA PRO A 174 11.88 9.36 2.04
C PRO A 174 10.74 10.23 1.50
N GLU A 175 10.72 10.44 0.19
CA GLU A 175 9.64 11.17 -0.50
C GLU A 175 8.37 10.32 -0.65
N LEU A 176 8.54 8.99 -0.74
CA LEU A 176 7.44 8.01 -0.82
C LEU A 176 7.63 6.90 0.21
N LEU A 177 6.62 6.68 1.03
CA LEU A 177 6.54 5.57 1.97
C LEU A 177 5.48 4.56 1.51
N LEU A 178 5.89 3.33 1.30
CA LEU A 178 5.01 2.19 1.07
C LEU A 178 4.80 1.47 2.41
N ALA A 179 3.60 1.55 2.99
CA ALA A 179 3.29 0.94 4.27
C ALA A 179 2.35 -0.26 4.06
N ASP A 180 2.91 -1.48 4.06
CA ASP A 180 2.16 -2.71 3.83
C ASP A 180 1.68 -3.31 5.17
N GLU A 181 0.41 -3.13 5.47
CA GLU A 181 -0.27 -3.56 6.70
C GLU A 181 0.50 -3.18 7.99
N PRO A 182 0.87 -1.91 8.18
CA PRO A 182 1.80 -1.49 9.24
C PRO A 182 1.27 -1.67 10.66
N THR A 183 -0.01 -1.97 10.81
CA THR A 183 -0.70 -2.14 12.11
C THR A 183 -1.24 -3.54 12.33
N THR A 184 -1.03 -4.48 11.40
CA THR A 184 -1.49 -5.86 11.54
C THR A 184 -0.85 -6.53 12.74
N ALA A 185 -1.63 -7.33 13.47
CA ALA A 185 -1.25 -8.02 14.71
C ALA A 185 -0.95 -7.10 15.92
N LEU A 186 -1.35 -5.83 15.88
CA LEU A 186 -1.33 -4.92 17.01
C LEU A 186 -2.74 -4.78 17.63
N ASP A 187 -2.80 -4.52 18.93
CA ASP A 187 -4.07 -4.14 19.54
C ASP A 187 -4.54 -2.75 19.09
N VAL A 188 -5.85 -2.48 19.21
CA VAL A 188 -6.49 -1.26 18.69
C VAL A 188 -5.84 0.01 19.23
N THR A 189 -5.42 0.01 20.50
CA THR A 189 -4.80 1.18 21.12
C THR A 189 -3.42 1.46 20.53
N ILE A 190 -2.61 0.44 20.35
CA ILE A 190 -1.28 0.56 19.72
C ILE A 190 -1.42 0.91 18.23
N GLN A 191 -2.41 0.35 17.54
CA GLN A 191 -2.72 0.69 16.15
C GLN A 191 -2.98 2.21 16.00
N ALA A 192 -3.87 2.78 16.83
CA ALA A 192 -4.15 4.22 16.80
C ALA A 192 -2.89 5.07 17.06
N GLN A 193 -2.06 4.68 18.04
CA GLN A 193 -0.80 5.35 18.32
C GLN A 193 0.22 5.29 17.18
N ILE A 194 0.27 4.17 16.44
CA ILE A 194 1.15 4.02 15.27
C ILE A 194 0.67 4.89 14.12
N LEU A 195 -0.64 4.96 13.88
CA LEU A 195 -1.20 5.81 12.83
C LEU A 195 -0.97 7.30 13.10
N GLU A 196 -1.17 7.73 14.36
CA GLU A 196 -0.88 9.12 14.75
C GLU A 196 0.61 9.45 14.58
N LEU A 197 1.49 8.56 15.01
CA LEU A 197 2.94 8.69 14.80
C LEU A 197 3.27 8.81 13.29
N MET A 198 2.70 7.96 12.44
CA MET A 198 2.93 8.01 10.99
C MET A 198 2.43 9.33 10.40
N LYS A 199 1.33 9.88 10.91
CA LYS A 199 0.78 11.18 10.49
C LYS A 199 1.73 12.32 10.84
N GLU A 200 2.19 12.38 12.09
CA GLU A 200 3.17 13.39 12.56
C GLU A 200 4.47 13.34 11.73
N LEU A 201 5.01 12.14 11.51
CA LEU A 201 6.26 11.96 10.76
C LEU A 201 6.08 12.30 9.27
N LYS A 202 4.94 11.94 8.68
CA LYS A 202 4.60 12.31 7.29
C LYS A 202 4.53 13.83 7.13
N GLU A 203 3.90 14.54 8.05
CA GLU A 203 3.81 16.00 8.03
C GLU A 203 5.20 16.64 8.18
N LYS A 204 6.01 16.12 9.10
CA LYS A 204 7.39 16.59 9.31
C LYS A 204 8.26 16.47 8.07
N TYR A 205 8.16 15.34 7.34
CA TYR A 205 9.02 15.04 6.19
C TYR A 205 8.36 15.30 4.83
N ASN A 206 7.08 15.71 4.83
CA ASN A 206 6.28 15.90 3.61
C ASN A 206 6.31 14.70 2.65
N SER A 207 6.33 13.49 3.19
CA SER A 207 6.33 12.24 2.42
C SER A 207 4.95 11.95 1.85
N ALA A 208 4.88 11.43 0.63
CA ALA A 208 3.69 10.74 0.15
C ALA A 208 3.62 9.33 0.79
N VAL A 209 2.41 8.82 1.02
CA VAL A 209 2.22 7.50 1.66
C VAL A 209 1.23 6.67 0.86
N ILE A 210 1.63 5.45 0.47
CA ILE A 210 0.70 4.40 0.04
C ILE A 210 0.47 3.48 1.23
N LEU A 211 -0.71 3.58 1.84
CA LEU A 211 -1.10 2.71 2.94
C LEU A 211 -1.87 1.51 2.43
N ILE A 212 -1.25 0.33 2.48
CA ILE A 212 -1.89 -0.93 2.13
C ILE A 212 -2.51 -1.52 3.39
N THR A 213 -3.82 -1.72 3.37
CA THR A 213 -4.55 -2.32 4.48
C THR A 213 -5.84 -2.98 4.00
N HIS A 214 -6.40 -3.85 4.82
CA HIS A 214 -7.76 -4.37 4.65
C HIS A 214 -8.78 -3.66 5.58
N ASP A 215 -8.31 -2.75 6.44
CA ASP A 215 -9.13 -2.00 7.37
C ASP A 215 -9.55 -0.65 6.78
N LEU A 216 -10.83 -0.54 6.39
CA LEU A 216 -11.42 0.67 5.83
C LEU A 216 -11.51 1.81 6.85
N GLY A 217 -11.64 1.48 8.15
CA GLY A 217 -11.65 2.48 9.22
C GLY A 217 -10.33 3.22 9.31
N VAL A 218 -9.23 2.48 9.22
CA VAL A 218 -7.87 3.04 9.17
C VAL A 218 -7.69 3.98 7.97
N VAL A 219 -8.20 3.58 6.80
CA VAL A 219 -8.12 4.41 5.59
C VAL A 219 -8.94 5.69 5.74
N ALA A 220 -10.15 5.58 6.29
CA ALA A 220 -11.02 6.73 6.51
C ALA A 220 -10.41 7.77 7.47
N GLU A 221 -9.63 7.32 8.45
CA GLU A 221 -9.00 8.19 9.44
C GLU A 221 -7.67 8.80 8.96
N PHE A 222 -6.88 8.02 8.20
CA PHE A 222 -5.49 8.38 7.88
C PHE A 222 -5.31 8.98 6.48
N CYS A 223 -6.08 8.50 5.46
CA CYS A 223 -5.81 8.79 4.06
C CYS A 223 -6.60 10.00 3.53
N ASP A 224 -6.09 10.63 2.47
CA ASP A 224 -6.76 11.70 1.74
C ASP A 224 -7.63 11.11 0.61
N SER A 225 -7.12 10.05 -0.02
CA SER A 225 -7.77 9.32 -1.11
C SER A 225 -7.68 7.81 -0.90
N VAL A 226 -8.49 7.05 -1.63
CA VAL A 226 -8.49 5.59 -1.56
C VAL A 226 -8.64 4.97 -2.95
N ALA A 227 -7.85 3.95 -3.23
CA ALA A 227 -7.99 3.07 -4.38
C ALA A 227 -8.41 1.69 -3.90
N VAL A 228 -9.57 1.25 -4.36
CA VAL A 228 -10.14 -0.07 -4.05
C VAL A 228 -9.67 -1.07 -5.10
N VAL A 229 -9.04 -2.15 -4.64
CA VAL A 229 -8.41 -3.15 -5.51
C VAL A 229 -9.14 -4.48 -5.42
N TYR A 230 -9.47 -5.06 -6.56
CA TYR A 230 -10.04 -6.38 -6.69
C TYR A 230 -9.46 -7.12 -7.90
N GLY A 231 -9.00 -8.36 -7.72
CA GLY A 231 -8.48 -9.20 -8.82
C GLY A 231 -7.33 -8.55 -9.60
N GLY A 232 -6.44 -7.82 -8.92
CA GLY A 232 -5.29 -7.13 -9.51
C GLY A 232 -5.64 -5.85 -10.27
N ARG A 233 -6.85 -5.29 -10.13
CA ARG A 233 -7.30 -4.06 -10.79
C ARG A 233 -7.78 -3.03 -9.77
N VAL A 234 -7.57 -1.76 -10.05
CA VAL A 234 -8.27 -0.68 -9.35
C VAL A 234 -9.70 -0.66 -9.86
N VAL A 235 -10.67 -0.99 -9.01
CA VAL A 235 -12.10 -1.01 -9.38
C VAL A 235 -12.79 0.30 -9.03
N GLU A 236 -12.24 1.06 -8.09
CA GLU A 236 -12.72 2.37 -7.71
C GLU A 236 -11.57 3.21 -7.11
N ILE A 237 -11.56 4.51 -7.37
CA ILE A 237 -10.59 5.45 -6.82
C ILE A 237 -11.27 6.80 -6.60
N GLY A 238 -10.97 7.48 -5.49
CA GLY A 238 -11.51 8.80 -5.18
C GLY A 238 -11.08 9.30 -3.82
N LYS A 239 -11.55 10.48 -3.45
CA LYS A 239 -11.34 11.00 -2.10
C LYS A 239 -12.07 10.14 -1.08
N VAL A 240 -11.49 10.04 0.11
CA VAL A 240 -12.09 9.28 1.22
C VAL A 240 -13.53 9.70 1.47
N GLU A 241 -13.80 11.01 1.50
CA GLU A 241 -15.14 11.55 1.71
C GLU A 241 -16.15 11.13 0.63
N GLU A 242 -15.69 11.04 -0.65
CA GLU A 242 -16.53 10.62 -1.77
C GLU A 242 -16.85 9.13 -1.70
N ILE A 243 -15.86 8.29 -1.40
CA ILE A 243 -16.03 6.84 -1.34
C ILE A 243 -16.90 6.41 -0.15
N PHE A 244 -16.70 7.01 1.03
CA PHE A 244 -17.45 6.62 2.23
C PHE A 244 -18.78 7.36 2.39
N GLY A 245 -18.91 8.57 1.82
CA GLY A 245 -20.12 9.41 1.91
C GLY A 245 -21.14 9.21 0.78
N ASN A 246 -20.76 8.50 -0.31
CA ASN A 246 -21.56 8.45 -1.52
C ASN A 246 -22.33 7.12 -1.67
N SER A 247 -23.52 7.20 -2.32
CA SER A 247 -24.29 6.02 -2.72
C SER A 247 -23.85 5.44 -4.09
N HIS A 248 -23.05 6.18 -4.85
CA HIS A 248 -22.59 5.82 -6.20
C HIS A 248 -21.23 5.17 -6.19
N ASN A 249 -21.11 3.99 -5.58
CA ASN A 249 -19.85 3.24 -5.50
C ASN A 249 -19.91 1.97 -6.31
N HIS A 250 -18.74 1.44 -6.70
CA HIS A 250 -18.64 0.11 -7.30
C HIS A 250 -19.33 -0.94 -6.40
N PRO A 251 -20.05 -1.93 -6.95
CA PRO A 251 -20.73 -2.95 -6.15
C PRO A 251 -19.83 -3.67 -5.13
N TYR A 252 -18.56 -3.86 -5.43
CA TYR A 252 -17.58 -4.41 -4.49
C TYR A 252 -17.31 -3.46 -3.32
N THR A 253 -17.09 -2.17 -3.58
CA THR A 253 -16.88 -1.15 -2.54
C THR A 253 -18.09 -1.03 -1.62
N LYS A 254 -19.30 -1.04 -2.18
CA LYS A 254 -20.53 -1.11 -1.38
C LYS A 254 -20.56 -2.33 -0.46
N GLY A 255 -20.14 -3.47 -0.99
CA GLY A 255 -20.02 -4.71 -0.21
C GLY A 255 -19.01 -4.58 0.94
N LEU A 256 -17.85 -3.97 0.68
CA LEU A 256 -16.84 -3.74 1.71
C LEU A 256 -17.32 -2.79 2.81
N ILE A 257 -17.94 -1.67 2.44
CA ILE A 257 -18.51 -0.70 3.39
C ILE A 257 -19.60 -1.35 4.24
N ASN A 258 -20.48 -2.16 3.65
CA ASN A 258 -21.53 -2.88 4.37
C ASN A 258 -21.01 -3.97 5.33
N CYS A 259 -19.75 -4.35 5.22
CA CYS A 259 -19.10 -5.25 6.18
C CYS A 259 -18.56 -4.52 7.43
N ILE A 260 -18.54 -3.18 7.44
CA ILE A 260 -18.13 -2.40 8.61
C ILE A 260 -19.31 -2.42 9.62
N PRO A 261 -19.06 -2.78 10.89
CA PRO A 261 -20.08 -2.72 11.92
C PRO A 261 -20.56 -1.29 12.14
N ASP A 262 -21.83 -1.03 11.91
CA ASP A 262 -22.46 0.24 12.30
C ASP A 262 -22.94 0.12 13.76
N LEU A 263 -22.26 0.83 14.66
CA LEU A 263 -22.56 0.84 16.10
C LEU A 263 -23.94 1.47 16.41
N THR A 264 -24.53 2.20 15.45
CA THR A 264 -25.85 2.81 15.59
C THR A 264 -26.97 1.94 15.03
N SER A 265 -26.62 0.91 14.25
CA SER A 265 -27.58 0.02 13.60
C SER A 265 -28.14 -1.01 14.58
N THR A 266 -29.45 -1.22 14.52
CA THR A 266 -30.13 -2.29 15.23
C THR A 266 -30.06 -3.65 14.52
N SER A 267 -29.41 -3.74 13.36
CA SER A 267 -29.28 -4.97 12.60
C SER A 267 -28.29 -5.92 13.31
N PRO A 268 -28.70 -7.14 13.66
CA PRO A 268 -27.84 -8.07 14.42
C PRO A 268 -26.80 -8.79 13.55
N ARG A 269 -26.79 -8.57 12.23
CA ARG A 269 -25.91 -9.33 11.30
C ARG A 269 -25.26 -8.42 10.28
N LEU A 270 -23.95 -8.63 10.09
CA LEU A 270 -23.20 -8.05 8.97
C LEU A 270 -23.60 -8.76 7.66
N HIS A 271 -23.53 -8.04 6.55
CA HIS A 271 -23.82 -8.56 5.21
C HIS A 271 -22.48 -8.82 4.47
N PRO A 272 -21.90 -10.03 4.58
CA PRO A 272 -20.65 -10.33 3.90
C PRO A 272 -20.87 -10.35 2.38
N ILE A 273 -19.81 -10.02 1.63
CA ILE A 273 -19.80 -10.17 0.18
C ILE A 273 -19.90 -11.65 -0.15
N ALA A 274 -20.94 -12.06 -0.88
CA ALA A 274 -21.17 -13.45 -1.23
C ALA A 274 -20.06 -14.04 -2.12
N GLY A 275 -19.81 -15.33 -2.01
CA GLY A 275 -18.84 -16.06 -2.83
C GLY A 275 -17.38 -15.86 -2.38
N ARG A 276 -16.46 -16.38 -3.19
CA ARG A 276 -15.00 -16.26 -2.99
C ARG A 276 -14.40 -15.47 -4.14
N MET A 277 -13.26 -14.85 -3.91
CA MET A 277 -12.49 -14.22 -4.98
C MET A 277 -12.17 -15.26 -6.06
N GLY A 278 -12.27 -14.85 -7.34
CA GLY A 278 -11.97 -15.71 -8.47
C GLY A 278 -10.56 -16.30 -8.40
N ASP A 279 -10.35 -17.43 -9.06
CA ASP A 279 -9.02 -18.06 -9.14
C ASP A 279 -8.06 -17.15 -9.92
N PRO A 280 -6.98 -16.64 -9.30
CA PRO A 280 -6.06 -15.73 -9.96
C PRO A 280 -5.22 -16.41 -11.08
N ARG A 281 -5.34 -17.72 -11.26
CA ARG A 281 -4.74 -18.48 -12.38
C ARG A 281 -5.56 -18.36 -13.65
N ILE A 282 -6.79 -17.87 -13.57
CA ILE A 282 -7.68 -17.68 -14.70
C ILE A 282 -7.66 -16.22 -15.12
N LYS A 283 -7.21 -15.93 -16.35
CA LYS A 283 -7.24 -14.57 -16.89
C LYS A 283 -8.67 -14.14 -17.17
N VAL A 284 -9.15 -13.12 -16.46
CA VAL A 284 -10.50 -12.60 -16.58
C VAL A 284 -10.62 -11.75 -17.86
N GLN A 285 -11.60 -12.04 -18.71
CA GLN A 285 -11.86 -11.30 -19.96
C GLN A 285 -12.73 -10.06 -19.72
N GLY A 286 -13.71 -10.15 -18.81
CA GLY A 286 -14.65 -9.08 -18.49
C GLY A 286 -14.32 -8.34 -17.21
N CYS A 287 -15.37 -8.04 -16.45
CA CYS A 287 -15.27 -7.44 -15.11
C CYS A 287 -14.73 -8.48 -14.11
N CYS A 288 -13.67 -8.14 -13.39
CA CYS A 288 -13.06 -9.05 -12.41
C CYS A 288 -13.99 -9.42 -11.24
N PHE A 289 -15.01 -8.61 -10.97
CA PHE A 289 -15.98 -8.84 -9.91
C PHE A 289 -17.29 -9.51 -10.40
N ALA A 290 -17.43 -9.82 -11.70
CA ALA A 290 -18.70 -10.27 -12.30
C ALA A 290 -19.34 -11.47 -11.57
N ASP A 291 -18.55 -12.45 -11.15
CA ASP A 291 -19.06 -13.70 -10.53
C ASP A 291 -19.66 -13.50 -9.13
N ARG A 292 -19.32 -12.37 -8.47
CA ARG A 292 -19.82 -12.01 -7.12
C ARG A 292 -20.73 -10.79 -7.14
N CYS A 293 -20.87 -10.14 -8.29
CA CYS A 293 -21.65 -8.91 -8.42
C CYS A 293 -23.15 -9.20 -8.46
N PRO A 294 -23.96 -8.64 -7.53
CA PRO A 294 -25.40 -8.82 -7.56
C PRO A 294 -26.07 -8.18 -8.79
N ASN A 295 -25.37 -7.25 -9.45
CA ASN A 295 -25.85 -6.52 -10.63
C ASN A 295 -25.16 -6.98 -11.92
N ALA A 296 -24.52 -8.18 -11.94
CA ALA A 296 -23.80 -8.65 -13.09
C ALA A 296 -24.74 -8.92 -14.30
N THR A 297 -24.28 -8.50 -15.47
CA THR A 297 -24.92 -8.79 -16.76
C THR A 297 -24.01 -9.67 -17.62
N GLU A 298 -24.52 -10.20 -18.74
CA GLU A 298 -23.67 -10.97 -19.69
C GLU A 298 -22.51 -10.11 -20.25
N LYS A 299 -22.73 -8.79 -20.43
CA LYS A 299 -21.66 -7.87 -20.83
C LYS A 299 -20.52 -7.85 -19.82
N CYS A 300 -20.83 -7.94 -18.50
CA CYS A 300 -19.81 -7.98 -17.45
C CYS A 300 -18.89 -9.22 -17.53
N LYS A 301 -19.36 -10.33 -18.05
CA LYS A 301 -18.59 -11.57 -18.18
C LYS A 301 -17.62 -11.56 -19.37
N THR A 302 -17.98 -10.84 -20.43
CA THR A 302 -17.28 -10.92 -21.72
C THR A 302 -16.49 -9.67 -22.10
N THR A 303 -16.84 -8.51 -21.53
CA THR A 303 -16.27 -7.22 -21.92
C THR A 303 -15.72 -6.50 -20.68
N PRO A 304 -14.45 -6.00 -20.70
CA PRO A 304 -13.90 -5.21 -19.62
C PRO A 304 -14.70 -3.91 -19.45
N PRO A 305 -15.10 -3.53 -18.22
CA PRO A 305 -15.76 -2.26 -18.01
C PRO A 305 -14.78 -1.10 -18.22
N PRO A 306 -15.25 0.06 -18.72
CA PRO A 306 -14.46 1.28 -18.73
C PRO A 306 -14.34 1.86 -17.32
N MET A 307 -13.23 2.56 -17.06
CA MET A 307 -13.13 3.46 -15.91
C MET A 307 -13.90 4.75 -16.23
N VAL A 308 -14.93 5.04 -15.48
CA VAL A 308 -15.78 6.23 -15.64
C VAL A 308 -15.44 7.20 -14.52
N TYR A 309 -15.13 8.45 -14.88
CA TYR A 309 -14.77 9.49 -13.93
C TYR A 309 -15.87 10.54 -13.76
N GLU A 310 -16.14 10.90 -12.52
CA GLU A 310 -16.90 12.10 -12.12
C GLU A 310 -15.99 12.94 -11.23
N GLY A 311 -15.38 13.98 -11.81
CA GLY A 311 -14.30 14.71 -11.13
C GLY A 311 -13.06 13.84 -10.91
N GLU A 312 -12.63 13.67 -9.65
CA GLU A 312 -11.54 12.79 -9.26
C GLU A 312 -12.02 11.37 -8.89
N HIS A 313 -13.34 11.15 -8.78
CA HIS A 313 -13.91 9.84 -8.47
C HIS A 313 -14.03 8.98 -9.72
N GLY A 314 -13.32 7.88 -9.78
CA GLY A 314 -13.30 6.91 -10.88
C GLY A 314 -13.89 5.56 -10.47
N ILE A 315 -14.79 5.00 -11.31
CA ILE A 315 -15.46 3.71 -11.07
C ILE A 315 -15.32 2.82 -12.29
N LEU A 316 -14.71 1.64 -12.13
CA LEU A 316 -14.51 0.62 -13.19
C LEU A 316 -15.76 -0.27 -13.30
N CYS A 317 -16.88 0.24 -13.86
CA CYS A 317 -18.13 -0.50 -13.87
C CYS A 317 -19.04 -0.12 -15.05
N HIS A 318 -19.67 -1.13 -15.70
CA HIS A 318 -20.65 -0.91 -16.76
C HIS A 318 -21.92 -0.18 -16.32
N LEU A 319 -22.30 -0.26 -15.03
CA LEU A 319 -23.48 0.43 -14.51
C LEU A 319 -23.38 1.95 -14.62
N TYR A 320 -22.17 2.49 -14.66
CA TYR A 320 -21.91 3.94 -14.71
C TYR A 320 -21.44 4.41 -16.10
N SER A 321 -21.30 3.49 -17.07
CA SER A 321 -21.00 3.89 -18.46
C SER A 321 -22.24 4.45 -19.15
N LYS A 322 -22.09 5.57 -19.86
CA LYS A 322 -23.21 6.26 -20.58
C LYS A 322 -23.88 5.41 -21.67
N GLU A 323 -23.33 4.24 -22.00
CA GLU A 323 -23.91 3.28 -22.95
C GLU A 323 -24.86 2.27 -22.31
N GLY A 324 -25.14 2.36 -21.02
CA GLY A 324 -25.98 1.42 -20.24
C GLY A 324 -27.20 2.05 -19.55
N ALA A 325 -27.51 3.30 -19.85
CA ALA A 325 -28.73 3.99 -19.37
C ALA A 325 -29.80 4.02 -20.46
#